data_c58572cc9f347824b030f6192c564241
#
_entry.id   c58572cc9f347824b030f6192c564241
#
_cell.length_a   1.000
_cell.length_b   1.000
_cell.length_c   1.000
_cell.angle_alpha   90.00
_cell.angle_beta   90.00
_cell.angle_gamma   90.00
#
_symmetry.space_group_name_H-M   'P 1'
#
loop_
_entity.id
_entity.type
_entity.pdbx_description
1 polymer ?
#
loop_
_entity_poly.entity_id
_entity_poly.type
_entity_poly.pdbx_seq_one_letter_code
_entity_poly.pdbx_strand_id
1 'polypeptide(L)'
;MLIPFSVKNCFQLLCNCQVPAAGFKKTVKNGLILQSISNDVYQNLAVEDWIHDHMNLEGKPILFFWRNSPSIVIGRHQNPWQECNLNLMREEGIKLARRRSGGGTVYHDMGNINLTFFTTKKKYDRMENLKLIVRALNAVQPQLDVQATKRFDLLLDGQFKISGTASKIGRTTAYHHCTLLCSTDGAFLSSLLKSPYQGIRSHATASIPSLVKNLLEKDPTLTCEVLMNAVATEYAAYHQIDNHIHLINPTDETLFPGINSKAKELQTWEWIYGKTPKFTPDHWLPLEIRDKLNSSLIGSKTCPQDHKLHSKWNILCEKIKGIM
;
A
#
# COMPACT_ATOMS: atom_id res chain seq x y z
N MET A 1 12.80 34.83 -6.82
CA MET A 1 13.03 34.22 -8.14
C MET A 1 13.51 32.78 -7.89
N LEU A 2 12.57 31.84 -7.81
CA LEU A 2 12.83 30.42 -7.50
C LEU A 2 13.17 29.70 -8.82
N ILE A 3 14.40 29.20 -8.92
CA ILE A 3 14.86 28.39 -10.07
C ILE A 3 14.22 27.00 -9.93
N PRO A 4 13.48 26.50 -10.92
CA PRO A 4 12.93 25.14 -10.85
C PRO A 4 14.08 24.12 -11.03
N PHE A 5 14.42 23.42 -9.97
CA PHE A 5 15.29 22.25 -10.04
C PHE A 5 14.62 21.19 -10.91
N SER A 6 15.21 20.89 -12.04
CA SER A 6 14.71 19.89 -12.99
C SER A 6 14.78 18.50 -12.37
N VAL A 7 13.66 17.79 -12.38
CA VAL A 7 13.49 16.40 -11.91
C VAL A 7 14.47 15.41 -12.59
N LYS A 8 15.02 15.77 -13.74
CA LYS A 8 16.11 15.01 -14.41
C LYS A 8 17.33 14.77 -13.52
N ASN A 9 17.62 15.67 -12.57
CA ASN A 9 18.76 15.52 -11.67
C ASN A 9 18.54 14.45 -10.59
N CYS A 10 17.31 14.09 -10.27
CA CYS A 10 17.03 13.10 -9.21
C CYS A 10 17.46 11.68 -9.61
N PHE A 11 17.33 11.31 -10.89
CA PHE A 11 17.74 9.99 -11.39
C PHE A 11 19.23 9.93 -11.79
N GLN A 12 19.82 11.03 -12.24
CA GLN A 12 21.27 11.09 -12.48
C GLN A 12 22.08 10.95 -11.18
N LEU A 13 21.56 11.42 -10.04
CA LEU A 13 22.16 11.19 -8.71
C LEU A 13 22.22 9.70 -8.32
N LEU A 14 21.36 8.87 -8.88
CA LEU A 14 21.38 7.42 -8.65
C LEU A 14 22.40 6.69 -9.54
N CYS A 15 22.81 7.27 -10.66
CA CYS A 15 23.66 6.59 -11.65
C CYS A 15 25.14 6.99 -11.62
N ASN A 16 25.49 8.25 -11.31
CA ASN A 16 26.90 8.69 -11.33
C ASN A 16 27.15 9.85 -10.35
N CYS A 17 27.81 9.63 -9.25
CA CYS A 17 28.49 10.66 -8.48
C CYS A 17 29.93 10.28 -8.21
N GLN A 18 30.84 10.74 -9.07
CA GLN A 18 32.22 11.05 -8.68
C GLN A 18 32.25 12.55 -8.36
N VAL A 19 32.53 12.90 -7.10
CA VAL A 19 32.76 14.28 -6.65
C VAL A 19 34.17 14.40 -6.13
N PRO A 20 34.92 15.47 -6.49
CA PRO A 20 36.31 15.66 -6.01
C PRO A 20 36.34 16.06 -4.53
N ALA A 21 37.36 15.57 -3.83
CA ALA A 21 37.56 15.76 -2.39
C ALA A 21 38.11 17.15 -2.06
N ALA A 22 37.55 17.81 -1.04
CA ALA A 22 38.26 18.63 -0.06
C ALA A 22 37.37 18.97 1.15
N GLY A 23 37.86 18.67 2.34
CA GLY A 23 37.28 19.07 3.63
C GLY A 23 36.35 18.03 4.23
N PHE A 24 36.52 17.70 5.53
CA PHE A 24 35.73 16.75 6.31
C PHE A 24 34.21 16.91 6.14
N LYS A 25 33.66 16.49 5.01
CA LYS A 25 32.24 16.30 4.79
C LYS A 25 31.91 14.87 5.19
N LYS A 26 31.04 14.70 6.22
CA LYS A 26 30.33 13.44 6.41
C LYS A 26 29.90 12.95 5.03
N THR A 27 30.41 11.83 4.58
CA THR A 27 30.04 11.25 3.28
C THR A 27 28.57 10.87 3.35
N VAL A 28 27.73 11.71 2.72
CA VAL A 28 26.30 11.43 2.57
C VAL A 28 26.16 10.20 1.68
N LYS A 29 25.49 9.17 2.17
CA LYS A 29 25.23 7.95 1.41
C LYS A 29 24.18 8.18 0.34
N ASN A 30 24.23 7.40 -0.71
CA ASN A 30 23.18 7.41 -1.74
C ASN A 30 21.89 6.81 -1.17
N GLY A 31 20.82 7.59 -1.13
CA GLY A 31 19.48 7.18 -0.72
C GLY A 31 18.51 8.30 -1.08
N LEU A 32 17.22 8.03 -1.09
CA LEU A 32 16.20 9.00 -1.48
C LEU A 32 15.02 9.01 -0.52
N ILE A 33 14.45 10.18 -0.35
CA ILE A 33 13.12 10.36 0.26
C ILE A 33 12.22 10.96 -0.81
N LEU A 34 11.18 10.23 -1.18
CA LEU A 34 10.25 10.56 -2.24
C LEU A 34 8.88 10.86 -1.66
N GLN A 35 8.16 11.80 -2.28
CA GLN A 35 6.75 12.04 -1.97
C GLN A 35 5.95 12.15 -3.26
N SER A 36 4.86 11.40 -3.37
CA SER A 36 3.94 11.50 -4.49
C SER A 36 3.15 12.81 -4.45
N ILE A 37 3.01 13.46 -5.61
CA ILE A 37 2.08 14.58 -5.78
C ILE A 37 0.67 14.12 -6.16
N SER A 38 0.47 12.83 -6.45
CA SER A 38 -0.83 12.25 -6.81
C SER A 38 -1.54 11.65 -5.60
N ASN A 39 -2.86 11.78 -5.59
CA ASN A 39 -3.75 11.13 -4.62
C ASN A 39 -4.49 9.92 -5.23
N ASP A 40 -4.08 9.45 -6.40
CA ASP A 40 -4.68 8.28 -7.04
C ASP A 40 -4.02 7.00 -6.51
N VAL A 41 -4.85 6.10 -5.94
CA VAL A 41 -4.39 4.87 -5.32
C VAL A 41 -3.66 3.94 -6.30
N TYR A 42 -4.09 3.89 -7.56
CA TYR A 42 -3.47 3.00 -8.55
C TYR A 42 -2.13 3.53 -9.03
N GLN A 43 -2.02 4.86 -9.19
CA GLN A 43 -0.77 5.51 -9.54
C GLN A 43 0.28 5.34 -8.44
N ASN A 44 -0.11 5.55 -7.18
CA ASN A 44 0.79 5.40 -6.03
C ASN A 44 1.25 3.95 -5.84
N LEU A 45 0.34 2.98 -5.95
CA LEU A 45 0.69 1.55 -5.92
C LEU A 45 1.55 1.14 -7.12
N ALA A 46 1.35 1.75 -8.28
CA ALA A 46 2.18 1.49 -9.46
C ALA A 46 3.63 1.97 -9.26
N VAL A 47 3.86 3.13 -8.62
CA VAL A 47 5.20 3.60 -8.23
C VAL A 47 5.86 2.63 -7.26
N GLU A 48 5.11 2.17 -6.26
CA GLU A 48 5.62 1.19 -5.30
C GLU A 48 6.10 -0.10 -5.99
N ASP A 49 5.29 -0.63 -6.92
CA ASP A 49 5.66 -1.80 -7.71
C ASP A 49 6.82 -1.51 -8.66
N TRP A 50 6.84 -0.33 -9.28
CA TRP A 50 7.88 0.03 -10.23
C TRP A 50 9.25 0.13 -9.55
N ILE A 51 9.35 0.82 -8.40
CA ILE A 51 10.59 0.92 -7.62
C ILE A 51 11.08 -0.47 -7.21
N HIS A 52 10.18 -1.32 -6.69
CA HIS A 52 10.53 -2.68 -6.28
C HIS A 52 11.07 -3.53 -7.44
N ASP A 53 10.51 -3.40 -8.64
CA ASP A 53 10.80 -4.27 -9.76
C ASP A 53 12.02 -3.80 -10.59
N HIS A 54 12.34 -2.47 -10.58
CA HIS A 54 13.34 -1.89 -11.50
C HIS A 54 14.55 -1.26 -10.81
N MET A 55 14.46 -0.92 -9.51
CA MET A 55 15.55 -0.21 -8.84
C MET A 55 16.57 -1.18 -8.23
N ASN A 56 17.86 -0.88 -8.44
CA ASN A 56 18.93 -1.50 -7.67
C ASN A 56 19.05 -0.77 -6.32
N LEU A 57 18.65 -1.45 -5.25
CA LEU A 57 18.60 -0.91 -3.87
C LEU A 57 19.87 -1.19 -3.06
N GLU A 58 20.93 -1.76 -3.66
CA GLU A 58 22.18 -2.01 -2.93
C GLU A 58 22.82 -0.70 -2.51
N GLY A 59 22.90 -0.47 -1.20
CA GLY A 59 23.41 0.78 -0.63
C GLY A 59 22.55 2.02 -0.89
N LYS A 60 21.34 1.87 -1.43
CA LYS A 60 20.45 2.96 -1.85
C LYS A 60 19.07 2.78 -1.23
N PRO A 61 18.90 3.00 0.09
CA PRO A 61 17.59 2.91 0.73
C PRO A 61 16.66 4.02 0.20
N ILE A 62 15.38 3.70 0.03
CA ILE A 62 14.37 4.67 -0.42
C ILE A 62 13.20 4.66 0.55
N LEU A 63 12.78 5.86 0.99
CA LEU A 63 11.53 6.09 1.68
C LEU A 63 10.58 6.80 0.72
N PHE A 64 9.36 6.29 0.61
CA PHE A 64 8.33 6.87 -0.26
C PHE A 64 7.08 7.19 0.54
N PHE A 65 6.71 8.48 0.56
CA PHE A 65 5.47 8.99 1.14
C PHE A 65 4.40 9.14 0.08
N TRP A 66 3.19 8.72 0.40
CA TRP A 66 2.04 8.88 -0.47
C TRP A 66 0.73 8.90 0.32
N ARG A 67 -0.25 9.65 -0.19
CA ARG A 67 -1.60 9.72 0.37
C ARG A 67 -2.59 9.53 -0.76
N ASN A 68 -3.76 8.98 -0.45
CA ASN A 68 -4.79 8.72 -1.45
C ASN A 68 -6.07 9.50 -1.12
N SER A 69 -6.81 9.84 -2.15
CA SER A 69 -8.26 10.10 -2.02
C SER A 69 -8.95 8.86 -1.45
N PRO A 70 -10.18 9.00 -0.90
CA PRO A 70 -10.90 7.89 -0.27
C PRO A 70 -10.87 6.62 -1.12
N SER A 71 -10.30 5.55 -0.56
CA SER A 71 -10.14 4.27 -1.24
C SER A 71 -9.96 3.11 -0.25
N ILE A 72 -10.39 1.92 -0.64
CA ILE A 72 -10.10 0.68 0.07
C ILE A 72 -8.96 -0.04 -0.64
N VAL A 73 -7.95 -0.47 0.13
CA VAL A 73 -6.82 -1.25 -0.40
C VAL A 73 -6.80 -2.62 0.26
N ILE A 74 -7.14 -3.65 -0.52
CA ILE A 74 -7.09 -5.04 -0.08
C ILE A 74 -5.71 -5.64 -0.31
N GLY A 75 -5.34 -6.61 0.52
CA GLY A 75 -4.13 -7.40 0.36
C GLY A 75 -4.21 -8.36 -0.84
N ARG A 76 -3.04 -8.80 -1.32
CA ARG A 76 -2.93 -9.66 -2.50
C ARG A 76 -3.84 -10.90 -2.47
N HIS A 77 -4.02 -11.52 -1.31
CA HIS A 77 -4.73 -12.80 -1.12
C HIS A 77 -6.04 -12.64 -0.36
N GLN A 78 -6.66 -11.46 -0.43
CA GLN A 78 -7.93 -11.20 0.20
C GLN A 78 -9.12 -11.37 -0.75
N ASN A 79 -10.28 -11.60 -0.16
CA ASN A 79 -11.56 -11.68 -0.87
C ASN A 79 -12.32 -10.36 -0.67
N PRO A 80 -12.47 -9.51 -1.70
CA PRO A 80 -13.13 -8.21 -1.56
C PRO A 80 -14.59 -8.32 -1.10
N TRP A 81 -15.29 -9.39 -1.48
CA TRP A 81 -16.68 -9.62 -1.03
C TRP A 81 -16.78 -9.95 0.46
N GLN A 82 -15.72 -10.49 1.08
CA GLN A 82 -15.68 -10.70 2.54
C GLN A 82 -15.22 -9.46 3.29
N GLU A 83 -14.38 -8.65 2.69
CA GLU A 83 -13.67 -7.57 3.36
C GLU A 83 -14.38 -6.23 3.28
N CYS A 84 -15.22 -6.01 2.25
CA CYS A 84 -15.73 -4.68 1.92
C CYS A 84 -17.23 -4.67 1.66
N ASN A 85 -17.87 -3.54 1.96
CA ASN A 85 -19.20 -3.23 1.47
C ASN A 85 -19.11 -2.63 0.07
N LEU A 86 -19.05 -3.52 -0.95
CA LEU A 86 -18.87 -3.10 -2.35
C LEU A 86 -20.02 -2.24 -2.87
N ASN A 87 -21.25 -2.40 -2.35
CA ASN A 87 -22.40 -1.60 -2.75
C ASN A 87 -22.24 -0.15 -2.26
N LEU A 88 -21.95 0.02 -0.96
CA LEU A 88 -21.69 1.34 -0.39
C LEU A 88 -20.49 2.03 -1.05
N MET A 89 -19.42 1.27 -1.34
CA MET A 89 -18.27 1.81 -2.06
C MET A 89 -18.63 2.37 -3.43
N ARG A 90 -19.54 1.70 -4.15
CA ARG A 90 -20.01 2.17 -5.46
C ARG A 90 -20.87 3.43 -5.33
N GLU A 91 -21.80 3.44 -4.38
CA GLU A 91 -22.69 4.57 -4.10
C GLU A 91 -21.89 5.82 -3.74
N GLU A 92 -20.81 5.67 -2.96
CA GLU A 92 -19.95 6.74 -2.48
C GLU A 92 -18.76 7.05 -3.41
N GLY A 93 -18.64 6.36 -4.53
CA GLY A 93 -17.53 6.53 -5.48
C GLY A 93 -16.16 6.13 -4.95
N ILE A 94 -16.10 5.26 -3.93
CA ILE A 94 -14.86 4.81 -3.28
C ILE A 94 -14.15 3.78 -4.16
N LYS A 95 -12.89 4.04 -4.47
CA LYS A 95 -12.07 3.12 -5.27
C LYS A 95 -11.66 1.88 -4.48
N LEU A 96 -11.69 0.72 -5.15
CA LEU A 96 -11.14 -0.53 -4.62
C LEU A 96 -9.84 -0.87 -5.34
N ALA A 97 -8.75 -0.99 -4.62
CA ALA A 97 -7.46 -1.42 -5.17
C ALA A 97 -6.97 -2.70 -4.49
N ARG A 98 -6.32 -3.58 -5.25
CA ARG A 98 -5.58 -4.73 -4.71
C ARG A 98 -4.09 -4.45 -4.81
N ARG A 99 -3.41 -4.40 -3.67
CA ARG A 99 -1.95 -4.24 -3.62
C ARG A 99 -1.22 -5.56 -3.85
N ARG A 100 0.06 -5.49 -4.19
CA ARG A 100 0.90 -6.68 -4.43
C ARG A 100 1.44 -7.31 -3.15
N SER A 101 1.47 -6.57 -2.05
CA SER A 101 1.79 -7.11 -0.72
C SER A 101 0.63 -7.89 -0.12
N GLY A 102 0.91 -8.72 0.88
CA GLY A 102 -0.11 -9.44 1.66
C GLY A 102 -0.81 -8.57 2.69
N GLY A 103 -1.32 -9.20 3.75
CA GLY A 103 -1.97 -8.53 4.89
C GLY A 103 -3.45 -8.23 4.68
N GLY A 104 -4.04 -7.53 5.67
CA GLY A 104 -5.46 -7.19 5.73
C GLY A 104 -5.86 -5.98 4.90
N THR A 105 -7.15 -5.69 4.89
CA THR A 105 -7.73 -4.52 4.22
C THR A 105 -7.50 -3.26 5.02
N VAL A 106 -7.24 -2.17 4.34
CA VAL A 106 -7.07 -0.84 4.90
C VAL A 106 -7.91 0.18 4.13
N TYR A 107 -8.37 1.21 4.83
CA TYR A 107 -8.96 2.39 4.25
C TYR A 107 -7.93 3.50 4.17
N HIS A 108 -7.90 4.20 3.07
CA HIS A 108 -7.09 5.38 2.85
C HIS A 108 -7.97 6.59 2.57
N ASP A 109 -7.60 7.70 3.15
CA ASP A 109 -8.06 9.04 2.81
C ASP A 109 -6.89 10.03 2.95
N MET A 110 -7.15 11.31 2.83
CA MET A 110 -6.11 12.34 2.95
C MET A 110 -5.56 12.50 4.37
N GLY A 111 -6.22 11.92 5.38
CA GLY A 111 -5.76 11.85 6.77
C GLY A 111 -4.87 10.64 7.08
N ASN A 112 -4.70 9.73 6.13
CA ASN A 112 -3.79 8.59 6.24
C ASN A 112 -2.51 8.83 5.44
N ILE A 113 -1.37 8.72 6.10
CA ILE A 113 -0.06 8.74 5.44
C ILE A 113 0.36 7.30 5.16
N ASN A 114 0.76 7.00 3.93
CA ASN A 114 1.41 5.74 3.60
C ASN A 114 2.91 5.97 3.51
N LEU A 115 3.66 5.08 4.15
CA LEU A 115 5.13 5.06 4.16
C LEU A 115 5.59 3.74 3.55
N THR A 116 6.44 3.80 2.52
CA THR A 116 7.04 2.59 1.94
C THR A 116 8.55 2.67 2.05
N PHE A 117 9.13 1.71 2.77
CA PHE A 117 10.57 1.56 2.98
C PHE A 117 11.10 0.51 2.02
N PHE A 118 11.89 0.92 1.04
CA PHE A 118 12.51 0.00 0.07
C PHE A 118 13.95 -0.29 0.45
N THR A 119 14.33 -1.55 0.36
CA THR A 119 15.67 -2.02 0.64
C THR A 119 15.98 -3.32 -0.09
N THR A 120 17.21 -3.81 0.01
CA THR A 120 17.51 -5.17 -0.42
C THR A 120 16.87 -6.20 0.51
N LYS A 121 16.51 -7.38 -0.02
CA LYS A 121 16.01 -8.49 0.80
C LYS A 121 16.92 -8.80 1.99
N LYS A 122 18.25 -8.68 1.81
CA LYS A 122 19.26 -8.96 2.84
C LYS A 122 19.21 -7.98 4.02
N LYS A 123 18.85 -6.71 3.76
CA LYS A 123 18.77 -5.64 4.77
C LYS A 123 17.34 -5.37 5.26
N TYR A 124 16.40 -6.19 4.84
CA TYR A 124 14.99 -6.01 5.19
C TYR A 124 14.74 -6.28 6.67
N ASP A 125 14.28 -5.27 7.39
CA ASP A 125 13.86 -5.35 8.79
C ASP A 125 12.63 -4.47 9.05
N ARG A 126 11.47 -5.10 9.25
CA ARG A 126 10.21 -4.40 9.54
C ARG A 126 10.22 -3.74 10.90
N MET A 127 10.80 -4.40 11.88
CA MET A 127 10.81 -3.90 13.26
C MET A 127 11.64 -2.62 13.35
N GLU A 128 12.79 -2.59 12.67
CA GLU A 128 13.64 -1.40 12.68
C GLU A 128 12.95 -0.20 12.00
N ASN A 129 12.22 -0.42 10.92
CA ASN A 129 11.40 0.63 10.29
C ASN A 129 10.32 1.17 11.24
N LEU A 130 9.66 0.29 12.01
CA LEU A 130 8.68 0.71 13.00
C LEU A 130 9.30 1.48 14.15
N LYS A 131 10.45 1.03 14.66
CA LYS A 131 11.21 1.77 15.69
C LYS A 131 11.64 3.15 15.21
N LEU A 132 12.00 3.29 13.93
CA LEU A 132 12.31 4.57 13.31
C LEU A 132 11.10 5.50 13.36
N ILE A 133 9.90 5.02 13.01
CA ILE A 133 8.68 5.81 13.11
C ILE A 133 8.42 6.21 14.57
N VAL A 134 8.58 5.29 15.53
CA VAL A 134 8.41 5.60 16.96
C VAL A 134 9.37 6.71 17.41
N ARG A 135 10.66 6.64 17.03
CA ARG A 135 11.64 7.70 17.35
C ARG A 135 11.23 9.04 16.73
N ALA A 136 10.78 9.03 15.46
CA ALA A 136 10.31 10.24 14.80
C ALA A 136 9.10 10.88 15.50
N LEU A 137 8.11 10.06 15.91
CA LEU A 137 6.94 10.53 16.66
C LEU A 137 7.33 11.12 18.02
N ASN A 138 8.19 10.43 18.75
CA ASN A 138 8.69 10.89 20.07
C ASN A 138 9.56 12.15 19.95
N ALA A 139 10.21 12.39 18.81
CA ALA A 139 11.00 13.60 18.60
C ALA A 139 10.13 14.85 18.46
N VAL A 140 8.92 14.73 17.87
CA VAL A 140 7.98 15.85 17.71
C VAL A 140 7.00 15.97 18.87
N GLN A 141 6.69 14.86 19.53
CA GLN A 141 5.81 14.85 20.69
C GLN A 141 6.29 13.78 21.72
N PRO A 142 7.18 14.17 22.67
CA PRO A 142 7.80 13.23 23.61
C PRO A 142 6.82 12.51 24.56
N GLN A 143 5.60 13.04 24.71
CA GLN A 143 4.59 12.47 25.60
C GLN A 143 3.70 11.41 24.91
N LEU A 144 3.93 11.13 23.62
CA LEU A 144 3.21 10.05 22.94
C LEU A 144 3.69 8.68 23.43
N ASP A 145 2.79 7.91 24.01
CA ASP A 145 3.04 6.49 24.30
C ASP A 145 2.78 5.66 23.04
N VAL A 146 3.78 5.56 22.17
CA VAL A 146 3.73 4.76 20.93
C VAL A 146 4.68 3.58 21.04
N GLN A 147 4.16 2.38 20.78
CA GLN A 147 4.91 1.14 20.88
C GLN A 147 4.74 0.27 19.62
N ALA A 148 5.87 -0.29 19.15
CA ALA A 148 5.86 -1.30 18.10
C ALA A 148 5.60 -2.69 18.70
N THR A 149 4.62 -3.42 18.17
CA THR A 149 4.25 -4.75 18.65
C THR A 149 4.98 -5.87 17.92
N LYS A 150 5.00 -7.08 18.51
CA LYS A 150 5.51 -8.31 17.85
C LYS A 150 4.73 -8.66 16.57
N ARG A 151 3.51 -8.15 16.39
CA ARG A 151 2.69 -8.31 15.18
C ARG A 151 2.98 -7.25 14.12
N PHE A 152 3.95 -6.36 14.37
CA PHE A 152 4.31 -5.26 13.51
C PHE A 152 3.21 -4.20 13.33
N ASP A 153 2.41 -3.96 14.36
CA ASP A 153 1.53 -2.82 14.47
C ASP A 153 2.19 -1.73 15.34
N LEU A 154 1.81 -0.46 15.14
CA LEU A 154 2.08 0.61 16.10
C LEU A 154 0.82 0.84 16.92
N LEU A 155 0.96 0.79 18.23
CA LEU A 155 -0.10 1.08 19.18
C LEU A 155 0.18 2.39 19.91
N LEU A 156 -0.85 3.21 20.04
CA LEU A 156 -0.91 4.40 20.88
C LEU A 156 -1.63 4.02 22.18
N ASP A 157 -1.08 4.47 23.31
CA ASP A 157 -1.61 4.19 24.66
C ASP A 157 -1.79 2.67 24.92
N GLY A 158 -0.95 1.84 24.32
CA GLY A 158 -0.96 0.38 24.48
C GLY A 158 -2.15 -0.36 23.84
N GLN A 159 -3.14 0.32 23.27
CA GLN A 159 -4.39 -0.30 22.79
C GLN A 159 -4.86 0.16 21.41
N PHE A 160 -4.64 1.41 21.02
CA PHE A 160 -5.16 1.95 19.79
C PHE A 160 -4.15 1.79 18.66
N LYS A 161 -4.53 1.07 17.63
CA LYS A 161 -3.70 0.94 16.44
C LYS A 161 -3.69 2.23 15.63
N ILE A 162 -2.51 2.77 15.42
CA ILE A 162 -2.25 3.96 14.59
C ILE A 162 -1.56 3.62 13.28
N SER A 163 -1.06 2.38 13.13
CA SER A 163 -0.37 1.91 11.93
C SER A 163 -0.62 0.43 11.72
N GLY A 164 -1.03 0.07 10.50
CA GLY A 164 -1.03 -1.29 9.99
C GLY A 164 0.09 -1.50 8.98
N THR A 165 0.65 -2.71 8.90
CA THR A 165 1.80 -2.99 8.05
C THR A 165 1.59 -4.16 7.10
N ALA A 166 2.28 -4.10 5.96
CA ALA A 166 2.43 -5.23 5.05
C ALA A 166 3.79 -5.17 4.35
N SER A 167 4.12 -6.21 3.59
CA SER A 167 5.40 -6.26 2.90
C SER A 167 5.34 -7.11 1.63
N LYS A 168 6.26 -6.84 0.72
CA LYS A 168 6.55 -7.67 -0.44
C LYS A 168 8.05 -7.98 -0.43
N ILE A 169 8.37 -9.27 -0.42
CA ILE A 169 9.76 -9.75 -0.45
C ILE A 169 9.96 -10.43 -1.80
N GLY A 170 10.80 -9.81 -2.64
CA GLY A 170 11.19 -10.35 -3.93
C GLY A 170 12.44 -11.23 -3.83
N ARG A 171 13.09 -11.45 -4.98
CA ARG A 171 14.33 -12.23 -5.05
C ARG A 171 15.51 -11.48 -4.43
N THR A 172 15.69 -10.21 -4.77
CA THR A 172 16.79 -9.33 -4.35
C THR A 172 16.32 -8.11 -3.57
N THR A 173 15.13 -7.61 -3.85
CA THR A 173 14.51 -6.41 -3.29
C THR A 173 13.37 -6.76 -2.36
N ALA A 174 13.10 -5.88 -1.41
CA ALA A 174 11.95 -5.97 -0.53
C ALA A 174 11.44 -4.57 -0.21
N TYR A 175 10.15 -4.47 0.07
CA TYR A 175 9.61 -3.30 0.75
C TYR A 175 8.75 -3.69 1.94
N HIS A 176 8.75 -2.80 2.92
CA HIS A 176 7.81 -2.72 4.02
C HIS A 176 7.00 -1.45 3.84
N HIS A 177 5.70 -1.56 3.78
CA HIS A 177 4.85 -0.39 3.85
C HIS A 177 3.92 -0.43 5.05
N CYS A 178 3.57 0.76 5.51
CA CYS A 178 2.64 0.95 6.61
C CYS A 178 1.79 2.19 6.40
N THR A 179 0.61 2.17 6.99
CA THR A 179 -0.24 3.35 7.19
C THR A 179 0.21 4.07 8.46
N LEU A 180 -0.06 5.37 8.54
CA LEU A 180 0.03 6.14 9.77
C LEU A 180 -1.21 7.03 9.85
N LEU A 181 -2.07 6.76 10.83
CA LEU A 181 -3.35 7.44 11.00
C LEU A 181 -3.15 8.80 11.67
N CYS A 182 -3.24 9.85 10.87
CA CYS A 182 -3.13 11.23 11.32
C CYS A 182 -4.53 11.80 11.67
N SER A 183 -5.42 11.85 10.67
CA SER A 183 -6.78 12.45 10.79
C SER A 183 -7.80 11.75 9.88
N THR A 184 -7.71 10.43 9.77
CA THR A 184 -8.59 9.58 8.96
C THR A 184 -10.02 9.59 9.47
N ASP A 185 -11.03 9.59 8.58
CA ASP A 185 -12.43 9.44 8.95
C ASP A 185 -12.72 7.99 9.40
N GLY A 186 -12.67 7.78 10.72
CA GLY A 186 -12.88 6.46 11.32
C GLY A 186 -14.33 5.96 11.26
N ALA A 187 -15.33 6.84 11.22
CA ALA A 187 -16.73 6.47 11.14
C ALA A 187 -17.03 5.89 9.75
N PHE A 188 -16.58 6.57 8.72
CA PHE A 188 -16.73 6.12 7.33
C PHE A 188 -15.97 4.82 7.05
N LEU A 189 -14.73 4.71 7.55
CA LEU A 189 -13.94 3.48 7.50
C LEU A 189 -14.73 2.27 8.03
N SER A 190 -15.37 2.41 9.18
CA SER A 190 -16.10 1.31 9.83
C SER A 190 -17.25 0.78 8.98
N SER A 191 -17.99 1.67 8.27
CA SER A 191 -19.10 1.29 7.41
C SER A 191 -18.63 0.57 6.13
N LEU A 192 -17.54 1.01 5.55
CA LEU A 192 -16.96 0.45 4.31
C LEU A 192 -16.34 -0.94 4.52
N LEU A 193 -15.76 -1.20 5.70
CA LEU A 193 -15.13 -2.49 6.03
C LEU A 193 -16.13 -3.54 6.57
N LYS A 194 -17.40 -3.21 6.64
CA LYS A 194 -18.45 -4.15 7.07
C LYS A 194 -19.12 -4.76 5.84
N SER A 195 -18.65 -5.94 5.41
CA SER A 195 -19.29 -6.65 4.30
C SER A 195 -20.73 -7.03 4.62
N PRO A 196 -21.68 -6.77 3.71
CA PRO A 196 -23.06 -7.23 3.84
C PRO A 196 -23.22 -8.72 3.50
N TYR A 197 -22.20 -9.34 2.88
CA TYR A 197 -22.27 -10.72 2.41
C TYR A 197 -21.86 -11.69 3.51
N GLN A 198 -22.79 -12.49 3.96
CA GLN A 198 -22.58 -13.53 4.98
C GLN A 198 -22.41 -14.92 4.33
N GLY A 199 -21.79 -15.86 5.06
CA GLY A 199 -21.68 -17.26 4.63
C GLY A 199 -20.64 -17.53 3.54
N ILE A 200 -19.76 -16.58 3.22
CA ILE A 200 -18.67 -16.81 2.27
C ILE A 200 -17.60 -17.68 2.93
N ARG A 201 -17.39 -18.90 2.43
CA ARG A 201 -16.27 -19.74 2.82
C ARG A 201 -15.13 -19.54 1.84
N SER A 202 -13.98 -19.09 2.31
CA SER A 202 -12.84 -18.73 1.48
C SER A 202 -11.53 -19.14 2.14
N HIS A 203 -10.53 -19.46 1.31
CA HIS A 203 -9.13 -19.61 1.73
C HIS A 203 -8.36 -18.28 1.74
N ALA A 204 -9.07 -17.16 1.57
CA ALA A 204 -8.49 -15.83 1.60
C ALA A 204 -7.98 -15.48 3.01
N THR A 205 -6.98 -14.61 3.05
CA THR A 205 -6.51 -14.02 4.31
C THR A 205 -7.58 -13.07 4.85
N ALA A 206 -8.10 -13.32 6.04
CA ALA A 206 -9.06 -12.42 6.68
C ALA A 206 -8.36 -11.25 7.37
N SER A 207 -9.01 -10.09 7.37
CA SER A 207 -8.59 -8.95 8.19
C SER A 207 -8.87 -9.22 9.66
N ILE A 208 -8.01 -8.67 10.52
CA ILE A 208 -8.18 -8.71 11.97
C ILE A 208 -8.65 -7.32 12.42
N PRO A 209 -9.88 -7.18 12.90
CA PRO A 209 -10.38 -5.90 13.41
C PRO A 209 -9.50 -5.39 14.55
N SER A 210 -9.31 -4.08 14.60
CA SER A 210 -8.52 -3.41 15.64
C SER A 210 -9.19 -2.09 15.99
N LEU A 211 -9.09 -1.69 17.26
CA LEU A 211 -9.41 -0.33 17.65
C LEU A 211 -8.37 0.61 17.06
N VAL A 212 -8.82 1.61 16.35
CA VAL A 212 -7.94 2.61 15.71
C VAL A 212 -8.12 3.97 16.34
N LYS A 213 -7.10 4.82 16.26
CA LYS A 213 -7.13 6.21 16.71
C LYS A 213 -6.24 7.06 15.85
N ASN A 214 -6.62 8.31 15.64
CA ASN A 214 -5.81 9.29 14.94
C ASN A 214 -4.81 9.96 15.89
N LEU A 215 -3.62 10.27 15.38
CA LEU A 215 -2.61 11.02 16.13
C LEU A 215 -3.08 12.44 16.45
N LEU A 216 -3.81 13.08 15.53
CA LEU A 216 -4.37 14.43 15.69
C LEU A 216 -5.35 14.53 16.88
N GLU A 217 -6.00 13.43 17.29
CA GLU A 217 -6.86 13.37 18.46
C GLU A 217 -6.08 13.49 19.80
N LYS A 218 -4.80 13.15 19.78
CA LYS A 218 -3.91 13.31 20.93
C LYS A 218 -3.31 14.70 20.99
N ASP A 219 -2.88 15.21 19.83
CA ASP A 219 -2.26 16.51 19.72
C ASP A 219 -2.60 17.14 18.35
N PRO A 220 -3.37 18.24 18.33
CA PRO A 220 -3.76 18.91 17.09
C PRO A 220 -2.59 19.46 16.25
N THR A 221 -1.39 19.54 16.80
CA THR A 221 -0.19 19.99 16.07
C THR A 221 0.42 18.91 15.19
N LEU A 222 0.04 17.61 15.39
CA LEU A 222 0.56 16.47 14.66
C LEU A 222 -0.09 16.34 13.27
N THR A 223 0.05 17.36 12.45
CA THR A 223 -0.45 17.33 11.07
C THR A 223 0.31 16.30 10.21
N CYS A 224 -0.27 15.92 9.08
CA CYS A 224 0.39 14.99 8.14
C CYS A 224 1.78 15.50 7.73
N GLU A 225 1.93 16.81 7.50
CA GLU A 225 3.17 17.45 7.09
C GLU A 225 4.23 17.37 8.21
N VAL A 226 3.84 17.63 9.45
CA VAL A 226 4.72 17.51 10.63
C VAL A 226 5.21 16.06 10.77
N LEU A 227 4.30 15.10 10.66
CA LEU A 227 4.61 13.66 10.79
C LEU A 227 5.54 13.18 9.66
N MET A 228 5.26 13.56 8.38
CA MET A 228 6.12 13.20 7.26
C MET A 228 7.52 13.79 7.40
N ASN A 229 7.65 15.05 7.80
CA ASN A 229 8.95 15.70 8.01
C ASN A 229 9.73 15.06 9.15
N ALA A 230 9.06 14.69 10.26
CA ALA A 230 9.69 14.00 11.38
C ALA A 230 10.26 12.65 10.96
N VAL A 231 9.47 11.85 10.24
CA VAL A 231 9.90 10.53 9.74
C VAL A 231 11.02 10.68 8.70
N ALA A 232 10.95 11.68 7.81
CA ALA A 232 12.00 11.97 6.83
C ALA A 232 13.33 12.29 7.53
N THR A 233 13.29 13.16 8.54
CA THR A 233 14.47 13.55 9.32
C THR A 233 15.11 12.37 10.03
N GLU A 234 14.31 11.54 10.71
CA GLU A 234 14.81 10.35 11.40
C GLU A 234 15.36 9.30 10.41
N TYR A 235 14.67 9.12 9.28
CA TYR A 235 15.12 8.22 8.21
C TYR A 235 16.44 8.67 7.60
N ALA A 236 16.59 9.96 7.32
CA ALA A 236 17.81 10.54 6.79
C ALA A 236 18.98 10.39 7.78
N ALA A 237 18.76 10.66 9.06
CA ALA A 237 19.76 10.49 10.10
C ALA A 237 20.19 9.03 10.25
N TYR A 238 19.24 8.09 10.30
CA TYR A 238 19.51 6.66 10.43
C TYR A 238 20.32 6.10 9.24
N HIS A 239 19.97 6.47 8.03
CA HIS A 239 20.66 6.01 6.83
C HIS A 239 21.85 6.86 6.42
N GLN A 240 22.08 8.03 7.06
CA GLN A 240 23.13 9.00 6.73
C GLN A 240 22.99 9.53 5.29
N ILE A 241 21.76 9.83 4.89
CA ILE A 241 21.42 10.41 3.58
C ILE A 241 20.96 11.85 3.72
N ASP A 242 20.74 12.54 2.60
CA ASP A 242 20.10 13.84 2.59
C ASP A 242 18.63 13.72 3.05
N ASN A 243 18.14 14.68 3.85
CA ASN A 243 16.76 14.74 4.32
C ASN A 243 15.80 15.45 3.36
N HIS A 244 16.27 15.82 2.16
CA HIS A 244 15.43 16.47 1.17
C HIS A 244 14.35 15.51 0.65
N ILE A 245 13.07 15.95 0.74
CA ILE A 245 11.93 15.21 0.20
C ILE A 245 11.75 15.61 -1.26
N HIS A 246 11.95 14.67 -2.19
CA HIS A 246 11.76 14.87 -3.62
C HIS A 246 10.32 14.60 -4.01
N LEU A 247 9.64 15.63 -4.53
CA LEU A 247 8.29 15.48 -5.09
C LEU A 247 8.36 14.74 -6.43
N ILE A 248 7.57 13.70 -6.60
CA ILE A 248 7.50 12.91 -7.83
C ILE A 248 6.09 12.90 -8.41
N ASN A 249 6.03 12.95 -9.75
CA ASN A 249 4.80 12.71 -10.48
C ASN A 249 4.69 11.22 -10.85
N PRO A 250 3.73 10.46 -10.29
CA PRO A 250 3.54 9.04 -10.58
C PRO A 250 3.19 8.70 -12.04
N THR A 251 2.84 9.69 -12.86
CA THR A 251 2.51 9.49 -14.28
C THR A 251 3.65 9.82 -15.22
N ASP A 252 4.79 10.22 -14.70
CA ASP A 252 5.96 10.61 -15.51
C ASP A 252 6.69 9.38 -16.07
N GLU A 253 6.40 9.06 -17.32
CA GLU A 253 7.03 7.96 -18.05
C GLU A 253 8.53 8.18 -18.29
N THR A 254 9.04 9.41 -18.13
CA THR A 254 10.48 9.67 -18.26
C THR A 254 11.23 9.25 -16.99
N LEU A 255 10.58 9.34 -15.84
CA LEU A 255 11.11 8.87 -14.55
C LEU A 255 10.82 7.38 -14.34
N PHE A 256 9.63 6.94 -14.70
CA PHE A 256 9.12 5.60 -14.46
C PHE A 256 8.61 4.96 -15.78
N PRO A 257 9.49 4.54 -16.68
CA PRO A 257 9.08 3.95 -17.95
C PRO A 257 8.11 2.77 -17.76
N GLY A 258 6.95 2.81 -18.43
CA GLY A 258 5.89 1.80 -18.34
C GLY A 258 4.96 1.95 -17.12
N ILE A 259 5.04 3.05 -16.37
CA ILE A 259 4.26 3.26 -15.14
C ILE A 259 2.76 3.32 -15.40
N ASN A 260 2.34 3.98 -16.51
CA ASN A 260 0.93 4.11 -16.84
C ASN A 260 0.31 2.75 -17.20
N SER A 261 1.07 1.86 -17.82
CA SER A 261 0.63 0.48 -18.06
C SER A 261 0.46 -0.30 -16.75
N LYS A 262 1.39 -0.15 -15.79
CA LYS A 262 1.25 -0.75 -14.44
C LYS A 262 0.02 -0.21 -13.71
N ALA A 263 -0.22 1.09 -13.74
CA ALA A 263 -1.40 1.69 -13.12
C ALA A 263 -2.71 1.20 -13.75
N LYS A 264 -2.74 1.05 -15.09
CA LYS A 264 -3.89 0.47 -15.80
C LYS A 264 -4.12 -1.01 -15.43
N GLU A 265 -3.05 -1.81 -15.32
CA GLU A 265 -3.16 -3.21 -14.86
C GLU A 265 -3.82 -3.31 -13.48
N LEU A 266 -3.42 -2.44 -12.53
CA LEU A 266 -3.97 -2.42 -11.17
C LEU A 266 -5.47 -2.04 -11.12
N GLN A 267 -6.00 -1.41 -12.17
CA GLN A 267 -7.42 -1.04 -12.31
C GLN A 267 -8.26 -2.14 -12.95
N THR A 268 -7.63 -3.17 -13.54
CA THR A 268 -8.38 -4.20 -14.24
C THR A 268 -9.19 -5.06 -13.27
N TRP A 269 -10.35 -5.52 -13.75
CA TRP A 269 -11.17 -6.46 -13.02
C TRP A 269 -10.40 -7.75 -12.69
N GLU A 270 -9.59 -8.23 -13.63
CA GLU A 270 -8.76 -9.42 -13.50
C GLU A 270 -7.77 -9.30 -12.34
N TRP A 271 -7.22 -8.10 -12.12
CA TRP A 271 -6.33 -7.87 -11.00
C TRP A 271 -7.08 -7.71 -9.68
N ILE A 272 -8.11 -6.86 -9.64
CA ILE A 272 -8.83 -6.53 -8.40
C ILE A 272 -9.62 -7.74 -7.89
N TYR A 273 -10.44 -8.35 -8.76
CA TYR A 273 -11.38 -9.41 -8.40
C TYR A 273 -10.91 -10.80 -8.83
N GLY A 274 -10.35 -10.93 -10.05
CA GLY A 274 -9.93 -12.20 -10.63
C GLY A 274 -8.77 -12.87 -9.87
N LYS A 275 -8.01 -12.13 -9.06
CA LYS A 275 -6.94 -12.67 -8.19
C LYS A 275 -7.44 -13.09 -6.81
N THR A 276 -8.74 -13.10 -6.58
CA THR A 276 -9.33 -13.59 -5.34
C THR A 276 -9.08 -15.10 -5.19
N PRO A 277 -8.62 -15.58 -4.03
CA PRO A 277 -8.53 -16.99 -3.74
C PRO A 277 -9.89 -17.70 -3.89
N LYS A 278 -9.87 -19.00 -4.14
CA LYS A 278 -11.10 -19.80 -4.26
C LYS A 278 -12.02 -19.57 -3.06
N PHE A 279 -13.30 -19.36 -3.33
CA PHE A 279 -14.33 -19.17 -2.32
C PHE A 279 -15.65 -19.74 -2.78
N THR A 280 -16.52 -20.09 -1.83
CA THR A 280 -17.87 -20.57 -2.09
C THR A 280 -18.86 -19.55 -1.54
N PRO A 281 -19.72 -18.96 -2.40
CA PRO A 281 -20.78 -18.06 -1.95
C PRO A 281 -21.99 -18.88 -1.51
N ASP A 282 -22.27 -18.94 -0.20
CA ASP A 282 -23.32 -19.86 0.27
C ASP A 282 -24.77 -19.37 0.04
N HIS A 283 -25.11 -18.07 0.10
CA HIS A 283 -26.53 -17.66 0.11
C HIS A 283 -26.92 -16.39 -0.67
N TRP A 284 -25.97 -15.61 -1.16
CA TRP A 284 -26.28 -14.29 -1.75
C TRP A 284 -26.30 -14.25 -3.29
N LEU A 285 -25.81 -15.30 -3.93
CA LEU A 285 -25.96 -15.43 -5.38
C LEU A 285 -27.33 -15.98 -5.71
N PRO A 286 -28.01 -15.47 -6.75
CA PRO A 286 -29.20 -16.11 -7.29
C PRO A 286 -28.93 -17.59 -7.53
N LEU A 287 -29.91 -18.45 -7.22
CA LEU A 287 -29.80 -19.91 -7.31
C LEU A 287 -29.24 -20.38 -8.68
N GLU A 288 -29.67 -19.73 -9.76
CA GLU A 288 -29.20 -20.02 -11.12
C GLU A 288 -27.68 -19.78 -11.32
N ILE A 289 -27.10 -18.79 -10.64
CA ILE A 289 -25.66 -18.50 -10.70
C ILE A 289 -24.91 -19.46 -9.79
N ARG A 290 -25.47 -19.82 -8.64
CA ARG A 290 -24.90 -20.79 -7.69
C ARG A 290 -24.80 -22.18 -8.31
N ASP A 291 -25.83 -22.63 -9.01
CA ASP A 291 -25.87 -23.95 -9.64
C ASP A 291 -24.89 -24.04 -10.82
N LYS A 292 -24.70 -22.95 -11.58
CA LYS A 292 -23.69 -22.84 -12.64
C LYS A 292 -22.26 -22.84 -12.09
N LEU A 293 -22.01 -22.24 -10.92
CA LEU A 293 -20.72 -22.29 -10.24
C LEU A 293 -20.42 -23.69 -9.69
N ASN A 294 -21.40 -24.33 -9.06
CA ASN A 294 -21.27 -25.66 -8.51
C ASN A 294 -21.04 -26.72 -9.60
N SER A 295 -21.75 -26.62 -10.70
CA SER A 295 -21.56 -27.54 -11.85
C SER A 295 -20.19 -27.38 -12.53
N SER A 296 -19.61 -26.16 -12.50
CA SER A 296 -18.26 -25.90 -13.02
C SER A 296 -17.15 -26.41 -12.08
N LEU A 297 -17.40 -26.45 -10.78
CA LEU A 297 -16.44 -26.91 -9.76
C LEU A 297 -16.43 -28.43 -9.55
N ILE A 298 -17.56 -29.09 -9.76
CA ILE A 298 -17.69 -30.56 -9.60
C ILE A 298 -17.06 -31.30 -10.80
N GLY A 299 -16.95 -30.64 -11.97
CA GLY A 299 -16.34 -31.22 -13.19
C GLY A 299 -14.81 -31.28 -13.21
N SER A 300 -14.10 -30.70 -12.26
CA SER A 300 -12.63 -30.55 -12.32
C SER A 300 -11.90 -31.40 -11.28
N LYS A 301 -12.06 -32.73 -11.32
CA LYS A 301 -11.16 -33.66 -10.62
C LYS A 301 -9.88 -34.00 -11.40
N THR A 302 -9.68 -33.44 -12.58
CA THR A 302 -8.43 -33.56 -13.36
C THR A 302 -8.12 -32.18 -13.96
N CYS A 303 -6.90 -31.73 -13.78
CA CYS A 303 -6.38 -30.54 -14.42
C CYS A 303 -6.25 -30.80 -15.93
N PRO A 304 -7.09 -30.25 -16.81
CA PRO A 304 -6.79 -30.14 -18.23
C PRO A 304 -6.39 -28.69 -18.51
N GLN A 305 -5.27 -28.53 -19.19
CA GLN A 305 -4.96 -27.36 -19.99
C GLN A 305 -6.06 -27.24 -21.08
N ASP A 306 -7.17 -26.57 -20.79
CA ASP A 306 -8.23 -26.44 -21.77
C ASP A 306 -8.72 -24.99 -21.89
N HIS A 307 -8.44 -24.39 -23.06
CA HIS A 307 -8.85 -23.07 -23.47
C HIS A 307 -10.38 -22.82 -23.36
N LYS A 308 -11.18 -23.87 -23.32
CA LYS A 308 -12.65 -23.79 -23.17
C LYS A 308 -13.15 -23.41 -21.78
N LEU A 309 -12.36 -23.69 -20.71
CA LEU A 309 -12.70 -23.29 -19.35
C LEU A 309 -12.48 -21.77 -19.13
N HIS A 310 -11.50 -21.20 -19.82
CA HIS A 310 -11.25 -19.76 -19.79
C HIS A 310 -12.41 -18.96 -20.40
N SER A 311 -13.04 -19.48 -21.47
CA SER A 311 -14.19 -18.82 -22.10
C SER A 311 -15.45 -18.83 -21.22
N LYS A 312 -15.71 -19.92 -20.48
CA LYS A 312 -16.86 -20.02 -19.57
C LYS A 312 -16.68 -19.13 -18.33
N TRP A 313 -15.46 -19.01 -17.82
CA TRP A 313 -15.13 -18.09 -16.73
C TRP A 313 -15.29 -16.63 -17.16
N ASN A 314 -14.85 -16.27 -18.36
CA ASN A 314 -15.01 -14.93 -18.91
C ASN A 314 -16.50 -14.57 -19.14
N ILE A 315 -17.33 -15.49 -19.60
CA ILE A 315 -18.79 -15.30 -19.75
C ILE A 315 -19.46 -15.09 -18.38
N LEU A 316 -19.03 -15.80 -17.34
CA LEU A 316 -19.54 -15.61 -15.99
C LEU A 316 -19.09 -14.25 -15.42
N CYS A 317 -17.85 -13.86 -15.66
CA CYS A 317 -17.31 -12.56 -15.29
C CYS A 317 -18.06 -11.41 -15.97
N GLU A 318 -18.39 -11.53 -17.26
CA GLU A 318 -19.17 -10.52 -17.98
C GLU A 318 -20.62 -10.42 -17.48
N LYS A 319 -21.24 -11.55 -17.10
CA LYS A 319 -22.58 -11.54 -16.52
C LYS A 319 -22.59 -10.93 -15.10
N ILE A 320 -21.55 -11.18 -14.30
CA ILE A 320 -21.39 -10.54 -12.99
C ILE A 320 -21.14 -9.03 -13.15
N LYS A 321 -20.36 -8.61 -14.15
CA LYS A 321 -20.19 -7.17 -14.50
C LYS A 321 -21.52 -6.49 -14.89
N GLY A 322 -22.45 -7.22 -15.52
CA GLY A 322 -23.76 -6.69 -15.89
C GLY A 322 -24.78 -6.61 -14.75
N ILE A 323 -24.48 -7.23 -13.60
CA ILE A 323 -25.32 -7.21 -12.38
C ILE A 323 -24.75 -6.20 -11.34
N MET A 324 -23.50 -5.82 -11.51
CA MET A 324 -22.83 -4.75 -10.77
C MET A 324 -22.93 -3.44 -11.54
#